data_645851f70e516d233300f34e02bf5363
#
_entry.id   645851f70e516d233300f34e02bf5363
#
_cell.length_a   1.000
_cell.length_b   1.000
_cell.length_c   1.000
_cell.angle_alpha   90.00
_cell.angle_beta   90.00
_cell.angle_gamma   90.00
#
_symmetry.space_group_name_H-M   'P 1'
#
loop_
_entity.id
_entity.type
_entity.pdbx_description
1 polymer ?
#
loop_
_entity_poly.entity_id
_entity_poly.type
_entity_poly.pdbx_seq_one_letter_code
_entity_poly.pdbx_strand_id
1 'polypeptide(L)'
;IKGVNYSISSACATSNHCIGNAAEIIQWGKQDMIFAGGCEDLHWTLSNLFDAMGAMSSKYNDTPATASRAYDEGRDGFVIAGGAGVLVLEELEHAKARGAKIYAEVAGYGATSDGHDMVAPSGEGAVRCMRMALQDVKAPVDYVNPHATATPVG
;
A
#
# COMPACT_ATOMS: atom_id res chain seq x y z
N ILE A 1 -21.00 4.30 12.73
CA ILE A 1 -19.71 3.80 13.22
C ILE A 1 -19.56 4.22 14.68
N LYS A 2 -19.28 3.28 15.58
CA LYS A 2 -19.13 3.53 17.02
C LYS A 2 -17.78 3.05 17.57
N GLY A 3 -17.00 2.33 16.75
CA GLY A 3 -15.70 1.81 17.11
C GLY A 3 -14.58 2.84 17.01
N VAL A 4 -13.36 2.37 17.00
CA VAL A 4 -12.18 3.24 16.87
C VAL A 4 -12.16 3.99 15.54
N ASN A 5 -11.69 5.22 15.58
CA ASN A 5 -11.53 6.07 14.42
C ASN A 5 -10.23 6.89 14.59
N TYR A 6 -9.24 6.62 13.74
CA TYR A 6 -7.96 7.33 13.75
C TYR A 6 -7.29 7.25 12.38
N SER A 7 -6.30 8.09 12.16
CA SER A 7 -5.43 8.07 10.98
C SER A 7 -4.05 7.52 11.34
N ILE A 8 -3.47 6.81 10.40
CA ILE A 8 -2.05 6.45 10.39
C ILE A 8 -1.38 7.30 9.32
N SER A 9 -0.12 7.65 9.52
CA SER A 9 0.68 8.35 8.51
C SER A 9 2.02 7.63 8.33
N SER A 10 2.23 7.11 7.14
CA SER A 10 3.45 6.43 6.72
C SER A 10 3.65 6.55 5.20
N ALA A 11 3.45 7.78 4.68
CA ALA A 11 3.57 8.08 3.25
C ALA A 11 2.87 7.01 2.38
N CYS A 12 3.55 6.46 1.39
CA CYS A 12 2.99 5.46 0.45
C CYS A 12 2.57 4.14 1.12
N ALA A 13 3.07 3.83 2.30
CA ALA A 13 2.74 2.62 3.05
C ALA A 13 1.50 2.76 3.95
N THR A 14 0.92 3.96 4.07
CA THR A 14 -0.15 4.26 5.02
C THR A 14 -1.33 3.31 4.92
N SER A 15 -1.86 3.06 3.71
CA SER A 15 -3.02 2.18 3.54
C SER A 15 -2.72 0.72 3.91
N ASN A 16 -1.50 0.23 3.64
CA ASN A 16 -1.09 -1.10 4.07
C ASN A 16 -1.04 -1.21 5.60
N HIS A 17 -0.55 -0.18 6.29
CA HIS A 17 -0.59 -0.11 7.76
C HIS A 17 -2.02 -0.03 8.29
N CYS A 18 -2.90 0.75 7.66
CA CYS A 18 -4.31 0.81 8.06
C CYS A 18 -4.97 -0.57 7.96
N ILE A 19 -4.74 -1.30 6.87
CA ILE A 19 -5.29 -2.64 6.65
C ILE A 19 -4.71 -3.64 7.65
N GLY A 20 -3.39 -3.67 7.82
CA GLY A 20 -2.72 -4.58 8.73
C GLY A 20 -3.13 -4.35 10.19
N ASN A 21 -3.13 -3.10 10.65
CA ASN A 21 -3.59 -2.77 12.01
C ASN A 21 -5.06 -3.12 12.24
N ALA A 22 -5.92 -2.89 11.25
CA ALA A 22 -7.32 -3.27 11.35
C ALA A 22 -7.49 -4.80 11.46
N ALA A 23 -6.72 -5.57 10.69
CA ALA A 23 -6.72 -7.03 10.79
C ALA A 23 -6.28 -7.50 12.19
N GLU A 24 -5.19 -6.93 12.74
CA GLU A 24 -4.72 -7.23 14.10
C GLU A 24 -5.75 -6.89 15.18
N ILE A 25 -6.43 -5.74 15.08
CA ILE A 25 -7.49 -5.33 16.03
C ILE A 25 -8.66 -6.32 16.01
N ILE A 26 -9.05 -6.82 14.83
CA ILE A 26 -10.08 -7.84 14.68
C ILE A 26 -9.60 -9.18 15.26
N GLN A 27 -8.38 -9.60 14.94
CA GLN A 27 -7.77 -10.83 15.49
C GLN A 27 -7.70 -10.82 17.03
N TRP A 28 -7.49 -9.64 17.63
CA TRP A 28 -7.52 -9.49 19.09
C TRP A 28 -8.94 -9.45 19.68
N GLY A 29 -9.98 -9.58 18.86
CA GLY A 29 -11.38 -9.55 19.31
C GLY A 29 -11.85 -8.19 19.83
N LYS A 30 -11.21 -7.09 19.44
CA LYS A 30 -11.57 -5.75 19.89
C LYS A 30 -12.62 -5.06 19.01
N GLN A 31 -12.73 -5.50 17.77
CA GLN A 31 -13.71 -5.02 16.79
C GLN A 31 -14.10 -6.20 15.91
N ASP A 32 -15.36 -6.24 15.47
CA ASP A 32 -15.85 -7.26 14.55
C ASP A 32 -15.70 -6.81 13.09
N MET A 33 -15.74 -5.50 12.84
CA MET A 33 -15.68 -4.93 11.49
C MET A 33 -14.96 -3.58 11.50
N ILE A 34 -14.05 -3.35 10.55
CA ILE A 34 -13.31 -2.09 10.40
C ILE A 34 -13.22 -1.72 8.91
N PHE A 35 -13.49 -0.46 8.60
CA PHE A 35 -13.14 0.14 7.31
C PHE A 35 -11.69 0.60 7.35
N ALA A 36 -10.85 0.08 6.47
CA ALA A 36 -9.43 0.38 6.42
C ALA A 36 -8.94 0.59 4.99
N GLY A 37 -8.12 1.59 4.79
CA GLY A 37 -7.59 1.91 3.46
C GLY A 37 -6.87 3.23 3.44
N GLY A 38 -6.79 3.86 2.29
CA GLY A 38 -6.15 5.15 2.10
C GLY A 38 -6.70 5.93 0.92
N CYS A 39 -6.37 7.19 0.91
CA CYS A 39 -6.69 8.10 -0.18
C CYS A 39 -5.54 9.08 -0.39
N GLU A 40 -5.45 9.56 -1.62
CA GLU A 40 -4.52 10.61 -2.01
C GLU A 40 -5.20 11.62 -2.90
N ASP A 41 -4.89 12.88 -2.71
CA ASP A 41 -5.38 13.97 -3.55
C ASP A 41 -4.27 14.44 -4.51
N LEU A 42 -4.65 14.80 -5.72
CA LEU A 42 -3.75 15.42 -6.67
C LEU A 42 -3.55 16.89 -6.30
N HIS A 43 -2.41 17.20 -5.72
CA HIS A 43 -2.09 18.56 -5.31
C HIS A 43 -0.67 18.97 -5.76
N TRP A 44 -0.50 20.20 -6.24
CA TRP A 44 0.76 20.70 -6.77
C TRP A 44 1.94 20.64 -5.77
N THR A 45 1.66 20.72 -4.46
CA THR A 45 2.70 20.61 -3.43
C THR A 45 3.37 19.24 -3.43
N LEU A 46 2.60 18.14 -3.66
CA LEU A 46 3.15 16.80 -3.77
C LEU A 46 4.06 16.69 -5.01
N SER A 47 3.61 17.23 -6.14
CA SER A 47 4.43 17.27 -7.36
C SER A 47 5.76 18.00 -7.10
N ASN A 48 5.73 19.15 -6.45
CA ASN A 48 6.94 19.90 -6.12
C ASN A 48 7.89 19.14 -5.18
N LEU A 49 7.36 18.42 -4.19
CA LEU A 49 8.18 17.64 -3.27
C LEU A 49 8.93 16.51 -4.00
N PHE A 50 8.23 15.78 -4.86
CA PHE A 50 8.84 14.70 -5.64
C PHE A 50 9.71 15.19 -6.79
N ASP A 51 9.38 16.33 -7.38
CA ASP A 51 10.23 16.98 -8.39
C ASP A 51 11.56 17.46 -7.78
N ALA A 52 11.51 18.03 -6.59
CA ALA A 52 12.71 18.44 -5.84
C ALA A 52 13.65 17.27 -5.53
N MET A 53 13.13 16.04 -5.45
CA MET A 53 13.93 14.81 -5.29
C MET A 53 14.39 14.21 -6.63
N GLY A 54 14.03 14.81 -7.76
CA GLY A 54 14.30 14.27 -9.08
C GLY A 54 13.52 12.97 -9.38
N ALA A 55 12.38 12.74 -8.71
CA ALA A 55 11.62 11.51 -8.82
C ALA A 55 10.49 11.57 -9.86
N MET A 56 10.20 12.75 -10.42
CA MET A 56 9.13 12.94 -11.41
C MET A 56 9.57 12.53 -12.83
N SER A 57 8.64 11.96 -13.59
CA SER A 57 8.81 11.76 -15.03
C SER A 57 8.93 13.10 -15.74
N SER A 58 9.89 13.23 -16.66
CA SER A 58 10.13 14.45 -17.44
C SER A 58 10.31 14.18 -18.95
N LYS A 59 10.64 12.96 -19.36
CA LYS A 59 10.90 12.60 -20.77
C LYS A 59 9.66 12.63 -21.65
N TYR A 60 8.48 12.55 -21.04
CA TYR A 60 7.21 12.36 -21.75
C TYR A 60 6.28 13.58 -21.69
N ASN A 61 6.81 14.77 -21.39
CA ASN A 61 6.02 16.00 -21.30
C ASN A 61 5.29 16.33 -22.64
N ASP A 62 5.90 15.99 -23.76
CA ASP A 62 5.28 16.16 -25.10
C ASP A 62 4.30 15.04 -25.46
N THR A 63 4.28 13.94 -24.70
CA THR A 63 3.41 12.78 -24.90
C THR A 63 2.83 12.29 -23.56
N PRO A 64 2.11 13.14 -22.81
CA PRO A 64 1.73 12.87 -21.43
C PRO A 64 0.86 11.62 -21.26
N ALA A 65 0.09 11.24 -22.26
CA ALA A 65 -0.72 10.01 -22.25
C ALA A 65 0.12 8.72 -22.14
N THR A 66 1.42 8.79 -22.41
CA THR A 66 2.35 7.64 -22.33
C THR A 66 3.35 7.75 -21.18
N ALA A 67 3.23 8.77 -20.35
CA ALA A 67 4.20 9.04 -19.27
C ALA A 67 4.10 8.04 -18.11
N SER A 68 2.89 7.68 -17.67
CA SER A 68 2.69 6.69 -16.61
C SER A 68 2.95 5.28 -17.14
N ARG A 69 4.08 4.70 -16.73
CA ARG A 69 4.57 3.44 -17.28
C ARG A 69 5.37 2.61 -16.28
N ALA A 70 4.75 2.33 -15.12
CA ALA A 70 5.34 1.43 -14.14
C ALA A 70 5.72 0.09 -14.80
N TYR A 71 6.86 -0.49 -14.40
CA TYR A 71 7.46 -1.73 -14.94
C TYR A 71 7.97 -1.68 -16.38
N ASP A 72 7.80 -0.57 -17.08
CA ASP A 72 8.30 -0.40 -18.45
C ASP A 72 9.81 -0.10 -18.44
N GLU A 73 10.53 -0.57 -19.45
CA GLU A 73 11.98 -0.31 -19.59
C GLU A 73 12.27 1.19 -19.74
N GLY A 74 11.39 1.93 -20.42
CA GLY A 74 11.50 3.37 -20.66
C GLY A 74 11.01 4.25 -19.53
N ARG A 75 10.65 3.69 -18.36
CA ARG A 75 10.17 4.47 -17.20
C ARG A 75 11.23 5.45 -16.72
N ASP A 76 10.79 6.62 -16.27
CA ASP A 76 11.71 7.70 -15.88
C ASP A 76 11.27 8.48 -14.62
N GLY A 77 10.25 8.02 -13.92
CA GLY A 77 9.79 8.65 -12.69
C GLY A 77 8.28 8.64 -12.49
N PHE A 78 7.84 9.30 -11.42
CA PHE A 78 6.44 9.38 -11.04
C PHE A 78 5.60 10.18 -12.04
N VAL A 79 4.36 9.76 -12.18
CA VAL A 79 3.27 10.59 -12.69
C VAL A 79 2.24 10.68 -11.58
N ILE A 80 2.15 11.84 -10.95
CA ILE A 80 1.29 12.07 -9.78
C ILE A 80 -0.18 11.94 -10.19
N ALA A 81 -0.96 11.26 -9.35
CA ALA A 81 -2.39 11.09 -9.52
C ALA A 81 -3.10 11.09 -8.15
N GLY A 82 -4.41 11.16 -8.17
CA GLY A 82 -5.25 10.98 -6.99
C GLY A 82 -6.02 9.66 -7.04
N GLY A 83 -6.53 9.24 -5.91
CA GLY A 83 -7.37 8.05 -5.79
C GLY A 83 -7.67 7.67 -4.36
N ALA A 84 -8.57 6.72 -4.19
CA ALA A 84 -8.90 6.16 -2.88
C ALA A 84 -9.32 4.70 -2.99
N GLY A 85 -9.00 3.94 -1.96
CA GLY A 85 -9.44 2.56 -1.80
C GLY A 85 -9.66 2.23 -0.34
N VAL A 86 -10.79 1.60 -0.04
CA VAL A 86 -11.16 1.20 1.32
C VAL A 86 -11.65 -0.25 1.29
N LEU A 87 -11.08 -1.06 2.17
CA LEU A 87 -11.53 -2.42 2.43
C LEU A 87 -12.47 -2.45 3.64
N VAL A 88 -13.44 -3.33 3.59
CA VAL A 88 -14.24 -3.72 4.75
C VAL A 88 -13.63 -5.00 5.28
N LEU A 89 -12.89 -4.91 6.37
CA LEU A 89 -12.35 -6.06 7.08
C LEU A 89 -13.35 -6.51 8.13
N GLU A 90 -13.56 -7.80 8.24
CA GLU A 90 -14.58 -8.36 9.12
C GLU A 90 -14.13 -9.72 9.66
N GLU A 91 -14.45 -10.01 10.90
CA GLU A 91 -14.25 -11.31 11.51
C GLU A 91 -15.06 -12.38 10.75
N LEU A 92 -14.46 -13.53 10.53
CA LEU A 92 -14.99 -14.56 9.62
C LEU A 92 -16.38 -15.07 10.03
N GLU A 93 -16.58 -15.42 11.29
CA GLU A 93 -17.85 -15.96 11.74
C GLU A 93 -18.94 -14.88 11.82
N HIS A 94 -18.57 -13.63 12.12
CA HIS A 94 -19.45 -12.48 12.03
C HIS A 94 -19.93 -12.26 10.57
N ALA A 95 -19.01 -12.32 9.61
CA ALA A 95 -19.34 -12.21 8.19
C ALA A 95 -20.29 -13.34 7.71
N LYS A 96 -19.98 -14.58 8.09
CA LYS A 96 -20.83 -15.74 7.76
C LYS A 96 -22.22 -15.65 8.38
N ALA A 97 -22.33 -15.23 9.64
CA ALA A 97 -23.59 -15.14 10.36
C ALA A 97 -24.58 -14.19 9.69
N ARG A 98 -24.10 -13.11 9.05
CA ARG A 98 -24.94 -12.16 8.31
C ARG A 98 -25.06 -12.47 6.81
N GLY A 99 -24.46 -13.55 6.32
CA GLY A 99 -24.47 -13.93 4.91
C GLY A 99 -23.68 -12.99 4.02
N ALA A 100 -22.59 -12.40 4.52
CA ALA A 100 -21.74 -11.50 3.75
C ALA A 100 -21.08 -12.23 2.58
N LYS A 101 -20.93 -11.52 1.46
CA LYS A 101 -20.06 -12.00 0.38
C LYS A 101 -18.60 -11.79 0.80
N ILE A 102 -17.86 -12.88 0.95
CA ILE A 102 -16.43 -12.87 1.27
C ILE A 102 -15.65 -12.91 -0.03
N TYR A 103 -14.76 -11.95 -0.24
CA TYR A 103 -13.94 -11.84 -1.45
C TYR A 103 -12.58 -12.50 -1.28
N ALA A 104 -11.97 -12.34 -0.11
CA ALA A 104 -10.63 -12.85 0.19
C ALA A 104 -10.42 -12.87 1.71
N GLU A 105 -9.33 -13.48 2.13
CA GLU A 105 -8.81 -13.47 3.49
C GLU A 105 -7.53 -12.64 3.56
N VAL A 106 -7.37 -11.83 4.60
CA VAL A 106 -6.09 -11.21 4.94
C VAL A 106 -5.28 -12.22 5.72
N ALA A 107 -4.41 -12.94 5.03
CA ALA A 107 -3.67 -14.07 5.57
C ALA A 107 -2.38 -13.70 6.31
N GLY A 108 -1.87 -12.48 6.10
CA GLY A 108 -0.65 -12.02 6.76
C GLY A 108 -0.42 -10.53 6.59
N TYR A 109 0.37 -9.99 7.50
CA TYR A 109 0.80 -8.60 7.50
C TYR A 109 2.25 -8.50 7.96
N GLY A 110 3.00 -7.59 7.36
CA GLY A 110 4.37 -7.30 7.77
C GLY A 110 4.68 -5.82 7.60
N ALA A 111 5.39 -5.28 8.56
CA ALA A 111 5.86 -3.90 8.55
C ALA A 111 7.26 -3.84 9.14
N THR A 112 8.18 -3.23 8.42
CA THR A 112 9.57 -3.06 8.84
C THR A 112 10.07 -1.68 8.43
N SER A 113 11.05 -1.15 9.16
CA SER A 113 11.82 0.00 8.72
C SER A 113 13.08 -0.49 8.01
N ASP A 114 13.38 0.03 6.83
CA ASP A 114 14.61 -0.28 6.11
C ASP A 114 15.84 0.25 6.89
N GLY A 115 15.78 1.50 7.35
CA GLY A 115 16.84 2.15 8.11
C GLY A 115 18.13 2.42 7.35
N HIS A 116 18.13 2.23 6.02
CA HIS A 116 19.30 2.41 5.17
C HIS A 116 19.49 3.86 4.74
N ASP A 117 18.48 4.43 4.12
CA ASP A 117 18.48 5.80 3.58
C ASP A 117 17.09 6.41 3.70
N MET A 118 16.98 7.76 3.63
CA MET A 118 15.70 8.44 3.72
C MET A 118 14.79 8.14 2.53
N VAL A 119 15.35 7.95 1.35
CA VAL A 119 14.62 7.82 0.08
C VAL A 119 14.98 6.56 -0.70
N ALA A 120 16.24 6.15 -0.73
CA ALA A 120 16.72 5.02 -1.51
C ALA A 120 16.56 3.70 -0.74
N PRO A 121 15.72 2.77 -1.22
CA PRO A 121 15.55 1.48 -0.56
C PRO A 121 16.80 0.59 -0.73
N SER A 122 17.18 -0.14 0.32
CA SER A 122 18.23 -1.15 0.24
C SER A 122 17.78 -2.47 -0.40
N GLY A 123 16.45 -2.69 -0.42
CA GLY A 123 15.84 -3.97 -0.78
C GLY A 123 15.75 -4.95 0.41
N GLU A 124 16.62 -4.84 1.39
CA GLU A 124 16.63 -5.75 2.56
C GLU A 124 15.41 -5.55 3.46
N GLY A 125 15.00 -4.30 3.69
CA GLY A 125 13.80 -3.98 4.47
C GLY A 125 12.52 -4.56 3.83
N ALA A 126 12.40 -4.49 2.51
CA ALA A 126 11.29 -5.09 1.78
C ALA A 126 11.28 -6.62 1.91
N VAL A 127 12.44 -7.27 1.82
CA VAL A 127 12.56 -8.73 2.02
C VAL A 127 12.13 -9.13 3.42
N ARG A 128 12.54 -8.40 4.46
CA ARG A 128 12.10 -8.66 5.84
C ARG A 128 10.59 -8.51 5.99
N CYS A 129 10.03 -7.44 5.44
CA CYS A 129 8.61 -7.17 5.47
C CYS A 129 7.80 -8.30 4.80
N MET A 130 8.19 -8.72 3.60
CA MET A 130 7.55 -9.82 2.88
C MET A 130 7.66 -11.15 3.64
N ARG A 131 8.82 -11.48 4.21
CA ARG A 131 9.00 -12.67 5.04
C ARG A 131 8.09 -12.66 6.26
N MET A 132 7.93 -11.51 6.92
CA MET A 132 7.04 -11.33 8.04
C MET A 132 5.58 -11.57 7.64
N ALA A 133 5.13 -10.99 6.52
CA ALA A 133 3.78 -11.17 6.02
C ALA A 133 3.49 -12.63 5.61
N LEU A 134 4.50 -13.37 5.19
CA LEU A 134 4.38 -14.76 4.73
C LEU A 134 4.63 -15.80 5.83
N GLN A 135 4.98 -15.39 7.04
CA GLN A 135 5.43 -16.29 8.10
C GLN A 135 4.49 -17.47 8.35
N ASP A 136 3.19 -17.22 8.36
CA ASP A 136 2.15 -18.23 8.62
C ASP A 136 1.37 -18.65 7.35
N VAL A 137 1.73 -18.10 6.18
CA VAL A 137 1.09 -18.40 4.91
C VAL A 137 1.70 -19.68 4.32
N LYS A 138 0.87 -20.71 4.13
CA LYS A 138 1.30 -22.01 3.60
C LYS A 138 1.09 -22.15 2.09
N ALA A 139 0.24 -21.32 1.52
CA ALA A 139 -0.05 -21.34 0.08
C ALA A 139 1.09 -20.67 -0.70
N PRO A 140 1.37 -21.11 -1.94
CA PRO A 140 2.28 -20.40 -2.82
C PRO A 140 1.73 -19.00 -3.17
N VAL A 141 2.63 -18.06 -3.46
CA VAL A 141 2.26 -16.73 -3.93
C VAL A 141 2.20 -16.76 -5.45
N ASP A 142 1.04 -16.54 -6.01
CA ASP A 142 0.81 -16.53 -7.47
C ASP A 142 0.96 -15.14 -8.09
N TYR A 143 0.78 -14.08 -7.29
CA TYR A 143 0.85 -12.70 -7.75
C TYR A 143 1.50 -11.78 -6.71
N VAL A 144 2.38 -10.90 -7.16
CA VAL A 144 3.01 -9.85 -6.35
C VAL A 144 2.71 -8.51 -7.00
N ASN A 145 2.19 -7.57 -6.23
CA ASN A 145 1.99 -6.18 -6.65
C ASN A 145 2.97 -5.26 -5.90
N PRO A 146 4.21 -5.08 -6.37
CA PRO A 146 5.17 -4.21 -5.70
C PRO A 146 4.82 -2.74 -5.90
N HIS A 147 5.39 -1.89 -5.06
CA HIS A 147 5.17 -0.44 -5.14
C HIS A 147 5.62 0.17 -6.47
N ALA A 148 6.79 -0.22 -6.96
CA ALA A 148 7.36 0.07 -8.29
C ALA A 148 6.83 1.36 -8.94
N THR A 149 7.24 2.49 -8.44
CA THR A 149 6.68 3.82 -8.70
C THR A 149 7.05 4.43 -10.07
N ALA A 150 7.48 3.63 -11.01
CA ALA A 150 8.03 4.01 -12.32
C ALA A 150 9.37 4.78 -12.23
N THR A 151 10.00 4.86 -11.08
CA THR A 151 11.40 5.34 -10.99
C THR A 151 12.35 4.30 -11.55
N PRO A 152 13.57 4.68 -11.99
CA PRO A 152 14.57 3.73 -12.47
C PRO A 152 14.93 2.63 -11.45
N VAL A 153 14.81 2.95 -10.15
CA VAL A 153 15.09 2.02 -9.04
C VAL A 153 13.90 1.11 -8.73
N GLY A 154 12.68 1.60 -8.88
CA GLY A 154 11.43 0.92 -8.51
C GLY A 154 10.94 -0.13 -9.47
#